data_69f012cc6b0ba6a39237de3f3cb9e818
#
_entry.id   69f012cc6b0ba6a39237de3f3cb9e818
#
_cell.length_a   1.000
_cell.length_b   1.000
_cell.length_c   1.000
_cell.angle_alpha   90.00
_cell.angle_beta   90.00
_cell.angle_gamma   90.00
#
_symmetry.space_group_name_H-M   'P 1'
#
loop_
_entity.id
_entity.type
_entity.pdbx_description
1 polymer ?
#
loop_
_entity_poly.entity_id
_entity_poly.type
_entity_poly.pdbx_seq_one_letter_code
_entity_poly.pdbx_strand_id
1 'polypeptide(L)'
;MTNIYQPDLMEVLDVQQQTTDVKSVRVRFRDDARGDDFLFRVGQFGMFSLFGYGESTFNICSSSNWKDFVEFCFRRTGRVTEALWSLEKNDTIGFRGPYGNSYPMDKWIGKNLIFIGGGIAMPPLRCAIWYALENRDQFGDITIVYGARRVQDLVFRQELDRWAEYDRVRVVPCVDPGGETPNWTGEVGFVPAVTERAQIPAGNAVALVIGPPVMIKFTLPVLAKMGLADRDIYTSLENRMKCGVGKCGRCNCGPVYVCKEGPVFTLEQLKSLPNDY
;
A
#
# COMPACT_ATOMS: atom_id res chain seq x y z
N MET A 1 31.96 8.43 -4.17
CA MET A 1 30.92 7.83 -3.29
C MET A 1 29.64 8.61 -3.48
N THR A 2 28.59 7.95 -3.90
CA THR A 2 27.27 8.59 -4.06
C THR A 2 26.73 8.93 -2.66
N ASN A 3 26.28 10.16 -2.45
CA ASN A 3 25.67 10.57 -1.19
C ASN A 3 24.27 9.96 -1.08
N ILE A 4 24.07 8.93 -0.27
CA ILE A 4 22.81 8.22 -0.06
C ILE A 4 21.69 9.10 0.55
N TYR A 5 22.02 10.28 1.03
CA TYR A 5 21.07 11.26 1.58
C TYR A 5 20.71 12.37 0.60
N GLN A 6 21.36 12.44 -0.56
CA GLN A 6 21.01 13.38 -1.61
C GLN A 6 19.79 12.87 -2.35
N PRO A 7 18.68 13.63 -2.36
CA PRO A 7 17.50 13.23 -3.11
C PRO A 7 17.68 13.50 -4.60
N ASP A 8 17.13 12.63 -5.42
CA ASP A 8 16.85 12.90 -6.83
C ASP A 8 15.73 13.95 -6.91
N LEU A 9 15.78 14.85 -7.90
CA LEU A 9 14.72 15.82 -8.13
C LEU A 9 13.62 15.22 -9.00
N MET A 10 12.38 15.38 -8.54
CA MET A 10 11.21 14.97 -9.30
C MET A 10 10.28 16.15 -9.55
N GLU A 11 9.65 16.16 -10.71
CA GLU A 11 8.61 17.09 -11.09
C GLU A 11 7.23 16.50 -10.80
N VAL A 12 6.34 17.30 -10.23
CA VAL A 12 4.94 16.93 -10.02
C VAL A 12 4.19 17.01 -11.35
N LEU A 13 3.64 15.90 -11.79
CA LEU A 13 2.83 15.79 -13.02
C LEU A 13 1.35 16.03 -12.75
N ASP A 14 0.85 15.51 -11.63
CA ASP A 14 -0.56 15.56 -11.28
C ASP A 14 -0.75 15.42 -9.77
N VAL A 15 -1.79 16.06 -9.24
CA VAL A 15 -2.20 16.00 -7.84
C VAL A 15 -3.70 15.73 -7.80
N GLN A 16 -4.08 14.61 -7.22
CA GLN A 16 -5.49 14.21 -7.11
C GLN A 16 -5.93 14.15 -5.66
N GLN A 17 -7.02 14.82 -5.34
CA GLN A 17 -7.66 14.68 -4.04
C GLN A 17 -8.49 13.39 -4.01
N GLN A 18 -8.12 12.48 -3.12
CA GLN A 18 -8.78 11.18 -2.96
C GLN A 18 -9.90 11.24 -1.94
N THR A 19 -9.66 11.91 -0.82
CA THR A 19 -10.63 12.15 0.26
C THR A 19 -10.44 13.57 0.81
N THR A 20 -11.15 13.94 1.86
CA THR A 20 -11.01 15.26 2.51
C THR A 20 -9.61 15.50 3.10
N ASP A 21 -8.88 14.43 3.42
CA ASP A 21 -7.57 14.46 4.08
C ASP A 21 -6.49 13.63 3.39
N VAL A 22 -6.78 13.06 2.21
CA VAL A 22 -5.86 12.22 1.43
C VAL A 22 -5.70 12.76 0.01
N LYS A 23 -4.45 12.90 -0.43
CA LYS A 23 -4.07 13.19 -1.82
C LYS A 23 -3.15 12.11 -2.37
N SER A 24 -3.23 11.85 -3.67
CA SER A 24 -2.20 11.16 -4.44
C SER A 24 -1.47 12.14 -5.35
N VAL A 25 -0.19 11.89 -5.57
CA VAL A 25 0.69 12.74 -6.37
C VAL A 25 1.48 11.86 -7.33
N ARG A 26 1.41 12.19 -8.63
CA ARG A 26 2.23 11.59 -9.67
C ARG A 26 3.43 12.47 -9.94
N VAL A 27 4.60 11.84 -9.97
CA VAL A 27 5.88 12.53 -10.17
C VAL A 27 6.74 11.79 -11.17
N ARG A 28 7.62 12.50 -11.87
CA ARG A 28 8.66 11.92 -12.71
C ARG A 28 10.03 12.48 -12.36
N PHE A 29 11.07 11.74 -12.62
CA PHE A 29 12.43 12.26 -12.47
C PHE A 29 12.67 13.42 -13.44
N ARG A 30 13.36 14.45 -12.96
CA ARG A 30 13.82 15.55 -13.83
C ARG A 30 15.03 15.17 -14.66
N ASP A 31 15.80 14.20 -14.23
CA ASP A 31 16.88 13.57 -14.96
C ASP A 31 16.29 12.35 -15.69
N ASP A 32 16.19 12.45 -17.01
CA ASP A 32 15.59 11.41 -17.85
C ASP A 32 16.37 10.09 -17.75
N ALA A 33 17.71 10.15 -17.73
CA ALA A 33 18.54 8.93 -17.58
C ALA A 33 18.29 8.23 -16.25
N ARG A 34 18.08 9.01 -15.17
CA ARG A 34 17.70 8.47 -13.87
C ARG A 34 16.30 7.87 -13.89
N GLY A 35 15.39 8.48 -14.65
CA GLY A 35 14.03 7.98 -14.85
C GLY A 35 14.00 6.65 -15.59
N ASP A 36 14.73 6.56 -16.68
CA ASP A 36 14.83 5.35 -17.52
C ASP A 36 15.44 4.16 -16.77
N ASP A 37 16.43 4.43 -15.91
CA ASP A 37 17.09 3.42 -15.08
C ASP A 37 16.31 3.08 -13.80
N PHE A 38 15.23 3.83 -13.49
CA PHE A 38 14.51 3.62 -12.24
C PHE A 38 13.64 2.37 -12.28
N LEU A 39 13.97 1.44 -11.43
CA LEU A 39 13.22 0.20 -11.22
C LEU A 39 12.87 0.06 -9.75
N PHE A 40 11.63 -0.33 -9.48
CA PHE A 40 11.22 -0.72 -8.13
C PHE A 40 10.36 -1.99 -8.17
N ARG A 41 10.28 -2.65 -7.04
CA ARG A 41 9.45 -3.85 -6.87
C ARG A 41 8.23 -3.54 -6.02
N VAL A 42 7.16 -4.27 -6.29
CA VAL A 42 5.88 -4.14 -5.60
C VAL A 42 6.05 -4.24 -4.07
N GLY A 43 5.55 -3.25 -3.34
CA GLY A 43 5.65 -3.18 -1.88
C GLY A 43 6.78 -2.31 -1.35
N GLN A 44 7.70 -1.84 -2.22
CA GLN A 44 8.75 -0.91 -1.83
C GLN A 44 8.19 0.51 -1.57
N PHE A 45 8.97 1.30 -0.85
CA PHE A 45 8.64 2.67 -0.48
C PHE A 45 9.74 3.65 -0.90
N GLY A 46 9.43 4.93 -0.85
CA GLY A 46 10.37 6.02 -1.03
C GLY A 46 10.31 7.02 0.10
N MET A 47 11.38 7.81 0.21
CA MET A 47 11.45 8.98 1.06
C MET A 47 11.19 10.19 0.17
N PHE A 48 10.06 10.86 0.38
CA PHE A 48 9.67 12.04 -0.39
C PHE A 48 9.87 13.29 0.44
N SER A 49 10.56 14.27 -0.12
CA SER A 49 10.94 15.50 0.58
C SER A 49 10.41 16.73 -0.10
N LEU A 50 9.95 17.69 0.71
CA LEU A 50 9.69 19.05 0.28
C LEU A 50 10.74 19.95 0.93
N PHE A 51 11.51 20.65 0.08
CA PHE A 51 12.64 21.47 0.54
C PHE A 51 12.18 22.55 1.51
N GLY A 52 12.88 22.66 2.65
CA GLY A 52 12.51 23.56 3.74
C GLY A 52 11.53 22.98 4.77
N TYR A 53 10.83 21.89 4.46
CA TYR A 53 9.82 21.27 5.34
C TYR A 53 10.26 19.93 5.92
N GLY A 54 11.03 19.15 5.15
CA GLY A 54 11.54 17.86 5.58
C GLY A 54 11.13 16.72 4.64
N GLU A 55 11.19 15.51 5.19
CA GLU A 55 11.05 14.25 4.44
C GLU A 55 10.08 13.31 5.16
N SER A 56 9.29 12.58 4.41
CA SER A 56 8.40 11.53 4.93
C SER A 56 8.44 10.29 4.03
N THR A 57 8.13 9.16 4.65
CA THR A 57 8.10 7.85 4.00
C THR A 57 6.71 7.58 3.44
N PHE A 58 6.62 7.22 2.16
CA PHE A 58 5.38 6.76 1.54
C PHE A 58 5.63 5.54 0.67
N ASN A 59 4.69 4.62 0.67
CA ASN A 59 4.70 3.50 -0.28
C ASN A 59 4.55 4.05 -1.71
N ILE A 60 5.26 3.41 -2.65
CA ILE A 60 5.01 3.63 -4.07
C ILE A 60 3.72 2.90 -4.42
N CYS A 61 2.69 3.63 -4.83
CA CYS A 61 1.36 3.08 -5.08
C CYS A 61 1.00 2.93 -6.56
N SER A 62 1.87 3.39 -7.48
CA SER A 62 1.80 3.05 -8.91
C SER A 62 2.20 1.60 -9.15
N SER A 63 1.78 1.01 -10.26
CA SER A 63 2.31 -0.27 -10.71
C SER A 63 3.80 -0.16 -11.01
N SER A 64 4.57 -1.22 -10.71
CA SER A 64 5.99 -1.30 -11.10
C SER A 64 6.20 -1.43 -12.63
N ASN A 65 5.14 -1.72 -13.37
CA ASN A 65 5.16 -1.78 -14.83
C ASN A 65 5.00 -0.39 -15.49
N TRP A 66 4.53 0.61 -14.74
CA TRP A 66 4.37 1.97 -15.25
C TRP A 66 5.71 2.71 -15.19
N LYS A 67 6.21 3.16 -16.35
CA LYS A 67 7.53 3.79 -16.47
C LYS A 67 7.49 5.31 -16.50
N ASP A 68 6.34 5.87 -16.86
CA ASP A 68 6.22 7.31 -17.11
C ASP A 68 6.18 8.14 -15.82
N PHE A 69 5.82 7.52 -14.69
CA PHE A 69 5.70 8.21 -13.41
C PHE A 69 5.78 7.26 -12.21
N VAL A 70 6.08 7.83 -11.06
CA VAL A 70 5.91 7.24 -9.74
C VAL A 70 4.74 7.92 -9.07
N GLU A 71 3.84 7.15 -8.44
CA GLU A 71 2.73 7.71 -7.67
C GLU A 71 2.88 7.36 -6.19
N PHE A 72 2.67 8.33 -5.34
CA PHE A 72 2.56 8.14 -3.90
C PHE A 72 1.28 8.79 -3.37
N CYS A 73 0.83 8.31 -2.22
CA CYS A 73 -0.40 8.78 -1.61
C CYS A 73 -0.15 9.05 -0.12
N PHE A 74 -0.71 10.14 0.39
CA PHE A 74 -0.49 10.53 1.77
C PHE A 74 -1.74 11.12 2.42
N ARG A 75 -1.82 10.94 3.74
CA ARG A 75 -2.79 11.62 4.58
C ARG A 75 -2.18 12.87 5.19
N ARG A 76 -2.93 13.94 5.24
CA ARG A 76 -2.58 15.21 5.89
C ARG A 76 -2.61 15.05 7.40
N THR A 77 -1.45 14.80 8.03
CA THR A 77 -1.36 14.46 9.46
C THR A 77 -0.23 15.14 10.21
N GLY A 78 0.71 15.82 9.51
CA GLY A 78 1.85 16.43 10.16
C GLY A 78 2.58 17.41 9.26
N ARG A 79 3.65 18.05 9.77
CA ARG A 79 4.35 19.17 9.12
C ARG A 79 4.68 18.93 7.65
N VAL A 80 5.24 17.76 7.31
CA VAL A 80 5.65 17.46 5.92
C VAL A 80 4.41 17.22 5.05
N THR A 81 3.43 16.44 5.52
CA THR A 81 2.21 16.17 4.77
C THR A 81 1.31 17.38 4.65
N GLU A 82 1.37 18.32 5.61
CA GLU A 82 0.72 19.62 5.52
C GLU A 82 1.32 20.47 4.39
N ALA A 83 2.64 20.48 4.29
CA ALA A 83 3.33 21.20 3.23
C ALA A 83 3.14 20.53 1.85
N LEU A 84 3.16 19.19 1.79
CA LEU A 84 2.85 18.45 0.56
C LEU A 84 1.39 18.64 0.09
N TRP A 85 0.49 19.05 1.00
CA TRP A 85 -0.91 19.33 0.64
C TRP A 85 -1.08 20.47 -0.33
N SER A 86 -0.15 21.44 -0.33
CA SER A 86 -0.14 22.60 -1.24
C SER A 86 0.57 22.33 -2.57
N LEU A 87 1.03 21.10 -2.84
CA LEU A 87 1.67 20.79 -4.12
C LEU A 87 0.72 21.01 -5.29
N GLU A 88 1.28 21.56 -6.35
CA GLU A 88 0.65 21.79 -7.64
C GLU A 88 1.48 21.17 -8.76
N LYS A 89 0.88 21.05 -9.95
CA LYS A 89 1.58 20.59 -11.14
C LYS A 89 2.79 21.48 -11.43
N ASN A 90 3.91 20.88 -11.84
CA ASN A 90 5.24 21.45 -12.13
C ASN A 90 6.06 21.81 -10.86
N ASP A 91 5.54 21.62 -9.66
CA ASP A 91 6.35 21.73 -8.46
C ASP A 91 7.50 20.73 -8.46
N THR A 92 8.51 21.01 -7.65
CA THR A 92 9.67 20.16 -7.48
C THR A 92 9.69 19.56 -6.09
N ILE A 93 9.84 18.23 -6.02
CA ILE A 93 10.07 17.51 -4.77
C ILE A 93 11.37 16.70 -4.84
N GLY A 94 11.85 16.26 -3.71
CA GLY A 94 12.98 15.31 -3.63
C GLY A 94 12.50 13.89 -3.41
N PHE A 95 13.23 12.92 -3.96
CA PHE A 95 12.97 11.51 -3.80
C PHE A 95 14.25 10.74 -3.48
N ARG A 96 14.18 9.83 -2.54
CA ARG A 96 15.22 8.83 -2.27
C ARG A 96 14.58 7.46 -2.19
N GLY A 97 15.11 6.51 -2.94
CA GLY A 97 14.58 5.15 -3.01
C GLY A 97 14.91 4.46 -4.34
N PRO A 98 14.30 3.29 -4.61
CA PRO A 98 13.34 2.62 -3.76
C PRO A 98 14.02 1.94 -2.57
N TYR A 99 13.32 1.81 -1.46
CA TYR A 99 13.83 1.19 -0.24
C TYR A 99 12.94 0.03 0.22
N GLY A 100 13.50 -0.77 1.12
CA GLY A 100 12.82 -1.92 1.71
C GLY A 100 12.78 -3.14 0.81
N ASN A 101 12.21 -4.21 1.36
CA ASN A 101 11.92 -5.44 0.61
C ASN A 101 10.64 -5.29 -0.22
N SER A 102 10.19 -6.37 -0.84
CA SER A 102 9.03 -6.38 -1.74
C SER A 102 8.13 -7.59 -1.48
N TYR A 103 6.90 -7.54 -1.96
CA TYR A 103 6.07 -8.73 -2.06
C TYR A 103 6.71 -9.71 -3.04
N PRO A 104 6.78 -11.01 -2.71
CA PRO A 104 7.38 -12.02 -3.57
C PRO A 104 6.36 -12.49 -4.64
N MET A 105 5.97 -11.57 -5.54
CA MET A 105 4.94 -11.81 -6.55
C MET A 105 5.23 -13.01 -7.44
N ASP A 106 6.50 -13.27 -7.72
CA ASP A 106 6.99 -14.45 -8.44
C ASP A 106 6.66 -15.78 -7.75
N LYS A 107 6.68 -15.80 -6.41
CA LYS A 107 6.30 -16.99 -5.61
C LYS A 107 4.79 -17.21 -5.52
N TRP A 108 4.03 -16.23 -5.94
CA TRP A 108 2.56 -16.29 -5.91
C TRP A 108 1.94 -16.65 -7.27
N ILE A 109 2.76 -16.89 -8.30
CA ILE A 109 2.31 -17.38 -9.60
C ILE A 109 1.49 -18.67 -9.40
N GLY A 110 0.30 -18.74 -10.02
CA GLY A 110 -0.66 -19.83 -9.89
C GLY A 110 -1.49 -19.82 -8.59
N LYS A 111 -1.24 -18.91 -7.65
CA LYS A 111 -2.02 -18.79 -6.41
C LYS A 111 -3.22 -17.85 -6.57
N ASN A 112 -4.24 -18.06 -5.75
CA ASN A 112 -5.29 -17.08 -5.52
C ASN A 112 -4.75 -15.94 -4.65
N LEU A 113 -5.16 -14.71 -4.95
CA LEU A 113 -4.73 -13.53 -4.20
C LEU A 113 -5.90 -12.90 -3.45
N ILE A 114 -5.70 -12.66 -2.16
CA ILE A 114 -6.70 -12.04 -1.29
C ILE A 114 -6.10 -10.73 -0.75
N PHE A 115 -6.64 -9.61 -1.21
CA PHE A 115 -6.25 -8.28 -0.74
C PHE A 115 -7.28 -7.76 0.25
N ILE A 116 -6.86 -7.45 1.47
CA ILE A 116 -7.74 -6.94 2.52
C ILE A 116 -7.18 -5.62 3.03
N GLY A 117 -7.93 -4.55 2.84
CA GLY A 117 -7.50 -3.19 3.15
C GLY A 117 -8.46 -2.39 3.98
N GLY A 118 -7.92 -1.47 4.80
CA GLY A 118 -8.72 -0.52 5.58
C GLY A 118 -8.21 0.92 5.48
N GLY A 119 -9.07 1.84 5.03
CA GLY A 119 -8.75 3.27 4.98
C GLY A 119 -7.54 3.60 4.11
N ILE A 120 -6.55 4.29 4.68
CA ILE A 120 -5.32 4.70 3.97
C ILE A 120 -4.37 3.52 3.64
N ALA A 121 -4.74 2.29 3.95
CA ALA A 121 -3.97 1.12 3.55
C ALA A 121 -4.13 0.74 2.06
N MET A 122 -5.02 1.38 1.33
CA MET A 122 -5.19 1.13 -0.10
C MET A 122 -3.94 1.44 -0.94
N PRO A 123 -3.18 2.52 -0.76
CA PRO A 123 -1.96 2.79 -1.52
C PRO A 123 -0.96 1.63 -1.60
N PRO A 124 -0.50 1.00 -0.51
CA PRO A 124 0.40 -0.15 -0.58
C PRO A 124 -0.23 -1.41 -1.19
N LEU A 125 -1.55 -1.60 -1.08
CA LEU A 125 -2.26 -2.68 -1.75
C LEU A 125 -2.42 -2.42 -3.25
N ARG A 126 -2.69 -1.17 -3.64
CA ARG A 126 -2.95 -0.76 -5.02
C ARG A 126 -1.80 -1.13 -5.96
N CYS A 127 -0.56 -0.95 -5.53
CA CYS A 127 0.61 -1.36 -6.31
C CYS A 127 0.58 -2.88 -6.63
N ALA A 128 0.25 -3.71 -5.63
CA ALA A 128 0.16 -5.15 -5.80
C ALA A 128 -1.07 -5.58 -6.62
N ILE A 129 -2.20 -4.90 -6.43
CA ILE A 129 -3.43 -5.14 -7.21
C ILE A 129 -3.16 -4.85 -8.68
N TRP A 130 -2.66 -3.66 -9.04
CA TRP A 130 -2.36 -3.32 -10.43
C TRP A 130 -1.35 -4.27 -11.07
N TYR A 131 -0.27 -4.62 -10.36
CA TYR A 131 0.68 -5.62 -10.85
C TYR A 131 0.00 -6.95 -11.16
N ALA A 132 -0.87 -7.44 -10.26
CA ALA A 132 -1.59 -8.69 -10.46
C ALA A 132 -2.60 -8.62 -11.62
N LEU A 133 -3.28 -7.49 -11.80
CA LEU A 133 -4.23 -7.28 -12.90
C LEU A 133 -3.53 -7.17 -14.27
N GLU A 134 -2.38 -6.51 -14.32
CA GLU A 134 -1.57 -6.40 -15.55
C GLU A 134 -0.90 -7.73 -15.93
N ASN A 135 -0.74 -8.62 -14.98
CA ASN A 135 -0.21 -9.97 -15.19
C ASN A 135 -1.28 -11.03 -14.88
N ARG A 136 -2.52 -10.77 -15.30
CA ARG A 136 -3.72 -11.49 -14.87
C ARG A 136 -3.62 -12.99 -15.00
N ASP A 137 -3.05 -13.47 -16.12
CA ASP A 137 -2.93 -14.88 -16.45
C ASP A 137 -1.95 -15.66 -15.55
N GLN A 138 -1.10 -14.96 -14.82
CA GLN A 138 -0.16 -15.57 -13.89
C GLN A 138 -0.79 -15.97 -12.56
N PHE A 139 -1.97 -15.44 -12.21
CA PHE A 139 -2.58 -15.63 -10.90
C PHE A 139 -3.93 -16.36 -11.00
N GLY A 140 -4.31 -17.02 -9.92
CA GLY A 140 -5.64 -17.59 -9.73
C GLY A 140 -6.73 -16.53 -9.55
N ASP A 141 -7.76 -16.81 -8.78
CA ASP A 141 -8.80 -15.83 -8.48
C ASP A 141 -8.26 -14.70 -7.59
N ILE A 142 -8.71 -13.48 -7.85
CA ILE A 142 -8.35 -12.30 -7.06
C ILE A 142 -9.57 -11.80 -6.32
N THR A 143 -9.47 -11.70 -5.00
CA THR A 143 -10.52 -11.07 -4.17
C THR A 143 -9.95 -9.87 -3.44
N ILE A 144 -10.63 -8.73 -3.56
CA ILE A 144 -10.26 -7.46 -2.93
C ILE A 144 -11.36 -7.08 -1.97
N VAL A 145 -11.10 -7.13 -0.66
CA VAL A 145 -11.99 -6.59 0.39
C VAL A 145 -11.41 -5.27 0.85
N TYR A 146 -12.12 -4.19 0.65
CA TYR A 146 -11.63 -2.88 1.03
C TYR A 146 -12.69 -2.07 1.76
N GLY A 147 -12.36 -1.61 2.96
CA GLY A 147 -13.28 -0.88 3.80
C GLY A 147 -12.77 0.48 4.25
N ALA A 148 -13.70 1.39 4.53
CA ALA A 148 -13.46 2.67 5.16
C ALA A 148 -14.58 2.99 6.14
N ARG A 149 -14.42 4.05 6.94
CA ARG A 149 -15.48 4.48 7.87
C ARG A 149 -16.74 4.94 7.13
N ARG A 150 -16.55 5.65 6.01
CA ARG A 150 -17.63 6.21 5.19
C ARG A 150 -17.29 6.06 3.72
N VAL A 151 -18.30 6.14 2.88
CA VAL A 151 -18.14 6.08 1.42
C VAL A 151 -17.13 7.13 0.90
N GLN A 152 -17.16 8.33 1.45
CA GLN A 152 -16.25 9.42 1.07
C GLN A 152 -14.81 9.24 1.54
N ASP A 153 -14.54 8.29 2.44
CA ASP A 153 -13.21 7.98 2.98
C ASP A 153 -12.53 6.84 2.20
N LEU A 154 -13.19 6.28 1.17
CA LEU A 154 -12.62 5.28 0.28
C LEU A 154 -11.60 5.93 -0.67
N VAL A 155 -10.34 5.57 -0.50
CA VAL A 155 -9.22 6.06 -1.33
C VAL A 155 -9.19 5.26 -2.63
N PHE A 156 -8.95 5.92 -3.78
CA PHE A 156 -8.99 5.32 -5.12
C PHE A 156 -10.32 4.64 -5.45
N ARG A 157 -11.42 5.17 -4.93
CA ARG A 157 -12.76 4.59 -5.10
C ARG A 157 -13.13 4.29 -6.55
N GLN A 158 -12.73 5.19 -7.46
CA GLN A 158 -13.03 5.05 -8.90
C GLN A 158 -12.34 3.84 -9.55
N GLU A 159 -11.29 3.30 -8.93
CA GLU A 159 -10.59 2.12 -9.44
C GLU A 159 -11.29 0.81 -9.02
N LEU A 160 -12.11 0.82 -7.98
CA LEU A 160 -12.79 -0.39 -7.48
C LEU A 160 -13.69 -1.01 -8.55
N ASP A 161 -14.46 -0.18 -9.25
CA ASP A 161 -15.34 -0.62 -10.33
C ASP A 161 -14.53 -1.16 -11.53
N ARG A 162 -13.42 -0.46 -11.89
CA ARG A 162 -12.51 -0.90 -12.96
C ARG A 162 -11.83 -2.23 -12.64
N TRP A 163 -11.45 -2.45 -11.40
CA TRP A 163 -10.84 -3.74 -11.01
C TRP A 163 -11.83 -4.90 -11.10
N ALA A 164 -13.11 -4.64 -10.83
CA ALA A 164 -14.17 -5.66 -10.93
C ALA A 164 -14.48 -6.08 -12.39
N GLU A 165 -14.03 -5.32 -13.39
CA GLU A 165 -14.19 -5.65 -14.81
C GLU A 165 -13.21 -6.73 -15.30
N TYR A 166 -12.12 -7.00 -14.54
CA TYR A 166 -11.16 -8.03 -14.90
C TYR A 166 -11.71 -9.43 -14.65
N ASP A 167 -11.34 -10.36 -15.52
CA ASP A 167 -11.73 -11.78 -15.36
C ASP A 167 -11.24 -12.36 -14.04
N ARG A 168 -12.10 -13.15 -13.37
CA ARG A 168 -11.83 -13.77 -12.07
C ARG A 168 -11.36 -12.79 -10.99
N VAL A 169 -11.85 -11.57 -11.03
CA VAL A 169 -11.62 -10.54 -10.00
C VAL A 169 -12.93 -10.19 -9.32
N ARG A 170 -12.95 -10.31 -8.01
CA ARG A 170 -14.06 -9.92 -7.16
C ARG A 170 -13.65 -8.77 -6.24
N VAL A 171 -14.36 -7.66 -6.33
CA VAL A 171 -14.18 -6.51 -5.43
C VAL A 171 -15.34 -6.42 -4.47
N VAL A 172 -15.04 -6.33 -3.18
CA VAL A 172 -16.01 -6.25 -2.08
C VAL A 172 -15.73 -4.97 -1.28
N PRO A 173 -16.23 -3.82 -1.75
CA PRO A 173 -16.09 -2.58 -1.00
C PRO A 173 -17.05 -2.57 0.18
N CYS A 174 -16.61 -2.04 1.32
CA CYS A 174 -17.45 -1.92 2.51
C CYS A 174 -17.25 -0.60 3.26
N VAL A 175 -18.26 -0.23 4.02
CA VAL A 175 -18.19 0.89 4.96
C VAL A 175 -18.68 0.46 6.33
N ASP A 176 -18.18 1.13 7.38
CA ASP A 176 -18.65 0.88 8.73
C ASP A 176 -20.16 1.19 8.84
N PRO A 177 -20.89 0.53 9.76
CA PRO A 177 -22.31 0.83 9.97
C PRO A 177 -22.54 2.32 10.27
N GLY A 178 -23.43 2.96 9.49
CA GLY A 178 -23.71 4.40 9.53
C GLY A 178 -22.76 5.25 8.67
N GLY A 179 -21.86 4.62 7.91
CA GLY A 179 -21.00 5.28 6.92
C GLY A 179 -21.51 5.22 5.49
N GLU A 180 -22.59 4.46 5.26
CA GLU A 180 -23.23 4.32 3.95
C GLU A 180 -24.00 5.57 3.53
N THR A 181 -24.12 5.76 2.23
CA THR A 181 -24.99 6.77 1.62
C THR A 181 -26.23 6.10 1.00
N PRO A 182 -27.33 6.83 0.71
CA PRO A 182 -28.52 6.23 0.11
C PRO A 182 -28.28 5.45 -1.20
N ASN A 183 -27.21 5.81 -1.93
CA ASN A 183 -26.85 5.15 -3.20
C ASN A 183 -25.67 4.17 -3.03
N TRP A 184 -25.34 3.77 -1.80
CA TRP A 184 -24.27 2.81 -1.55
C TRP A 184 -24.72 1.39 -1.94
N THR A 185 -23.95 0.74 -2.79
CA THR A 185 -24.22 -0.62 -3.29
C THR A 185 -23.26 -1.67 -2.75
N GLY A 186 -22.21 -1.24 -2.03
CA GLY A 186 -21.27 -2.15 -1.38
C GLY A 186 -21.79 -2.69 -0.04
N GLU A 187 -20.95 -3.44 0.63
CA GLU A 187 -21.28 -4.03 1.95
C GLU A 187 -21.33 -2.97 3.06
N VAL A 188 -22.13 -3.24 4.09
CA VAL A 188 -22.14 -2.48 5.34
C VAL A 188 -21.64 -3.38 6.47
N GLY A 189 -20.57 -2.97 7.12
CA GLY A 189 -19.93 -3.73 8.19
C GLY A 189 -18.43 -3.51 8.25
N PHE A 190 -17.84 -3.88 9.38
CA PHE A 190 -16.40 -3.84 9.56
C PHE A 190 -15.69 -4.86 8.67
N VAL A 191 -14.52 -4.50 8.15
CA VAL A 191 -13.74 -5.34 7.23
C VAL A 191 -13.61 -6.81 7.67
N PRO A 192 -13.30 -7.15 8.94
CA PRO A 192 -13.22 -8.55 9.36
C PRO A 192 -14.54 -9.31 9.17
N ALA A 193 -15.66 -8.71 9.54
CA ALA A 193 -16.99 -9.34 9.41
C ALA A 193 -17.41 -9.47 7.94
N VAL A 194 -17.08 -8.48 7.10
CA VAL A 194 -17.33 -8.56 5.66
C VAL A 194 -16.44 -9.62 5.02
N THR A 195 -15.18 -9.74 5.40
CA THR A 195 -14.27 -10.79 4.93
C THR A 195 -14.83 -12.19 5.24
N GLU A 196 -15.37 -12.40 6.45
CA GLU A 196 -15.97 -13.69 6.84
C GLU A 196 -17.23 -13.99 6.00
N ARG A 197 -18.12 -13.01 5.83
CA ARG A 197 -19.35 -13.18 5.03
C ARG A 197 -19.09 -13.36 3.54
N ALA A 198 -17.99 -12.82 3.04
CA ALA A 198 -17.65 -12.88 1.62
C ALA A 198 -17.35 -14.31 1.11
N GLN A 199 -17.17 -15.30 2.00
CA GLN A 199 -16.92 -16.69 1.64
C GLN A 199 -15.82 -16.83 0.58
N ILE A 200 -14.66 -16.23 0.83
CA ILE A 200 -13.56 -16.17 -0.13
C ILE A 200 -12.90 -17.55 -0.24
N PRO A 201 -12.71 -18.09 -1.45
CA PRO A 201 -11.97 -19.34 -1.63
C PRO A 201 -10.50 -19.16 -1.18
N ALA A 202 -10.12 -19.86 -0.10
CA ALA A 202 -8.78 -19.75 0.48
C ALA A 202 -7.83 -20.90 0.07
N GLY A 203 -8.30 -21.84 -0.75
CA GLY A 203 -7.46 -22.91 -1.27
C GLY A 203 -6.35 -22.36 -2.18
N ASN A 204 -5.09 -22.77 -1.93
CA ASN A 204 -3.91 -22.29 -2.65
C ASN A 204 -3.83 -20.74 -2.72
N ALA A 205 -4.18 -20.05 -1.64
CA ALA A 205 -4.25 -18.60 -1.61
C ALA A 205 -3.13 -17.96 -0.80
N VAL A 206 -2.86 -16.69 -1.11
CA VAL A 206 -2.04 -15.77 -0.32
C VAL A 206 -2.88 -14.56 0.02
N ALA A 207 -2.81 -14.08 1.26
CA ALA A 207 -3.50 -12.89 1.71
C ALA A 207 -2.53 -11.74 2.04
N LEU A 208 -2.86 -10.54 1.55
CA LEU A 208 -2.26 -9.28 1.99
C LEU A 208 -3.28 -8.55 2.86
N VAL A 209 -2.90 -8.28 4.10
CA VAL A 209 -3.78 -7.60 5.07
C VAL A 209 -3.09 -6.32 5.55
N ILE A 210 -3.62 -5.17 5.17
CA ILE A 210 -3.05 -3.87 5.53
C ILE A 210 -4.15 -2.94 6.03
N GLY A 211 -3.93 -2.32 7.16
CA GLY A 211 -4.94 -1.43 7.76
C GLY A 211 -4.63 -1.06 9.19
N PRO A 212 -5.57 -0.42 9.88
CA PRO A 212 -5.44 -0.12 11.30
C PRO A 212 -5.18 -1.40 12.13
N PRO A 213 -4.36 -1.33 13.19
CA PRO A 213 -4.02 -2.50 14.00
C PRO A 213 -5.23 -3.28 14.50
N VAL A 214 -6.31 -2.58 14.89
CA VAL A 214 -7.56 -3.21 15.34
C VAL A 214 -8.22 -4.03 14.22
N MET A 215 -8.22 -3.54 12.98
CA MET A 215 -8.76 -4.26 11.83
C MET A 215 -7.92 -5.53 11.56
N ILE A 216 -6.61 -5.41 11.51
CA ILE A 216 -5.70 -6.55 11.31
C ILE A 216 -5.94 -7.60 12.41
N LYS A 217 -5.96 -7.19 13.68
CA LYS A 217 -6.18 -8.07 14.84
C LYS A 217 -7.44 -8.94 14.70
N PHE A 218 -8.54 -8.37 14.21
CA PHE A 218 -9.79 -9.10 14.02
C PHE A 218 -9.91 -9.83 12.67
N THR A 219 -9.11 -9.46 11.67
CA THR A 219 -9.08 -10.16 10.37
C THR A 219 -8.25 -11.45 10.43
N LEU A 220 -7.16 -11.47 11.18
CA LEU A 220 -6.28 -12.64 11.26
C LEU A 220 -6.99 -13.92 11.72
N PRO A 221 -7.86 -13.92 12.76
CA PRO A 221 -8.63 -15.11 13.12
C PRO A 221 -9.58 -15.59 12.01
N VAL A 222 -10.14 -14.67 11.21
CA VAL A 222 -11.00 -15.02 10.07
C VAL A 222 -10.19 -15.77 9.03
N LEU A 223 -9.01 -15.26 8.66
CA LEU A 223 -8.12 -15.92 7.71
C LEU A 223 -7.64 -17.29 8.18
N ALA A 224 -7.32 -17.43 9.48
CA ALA A 224 -6.96 -18.71 10.06
C ALA A 224 -8.11 -19.71 9.97
N LYS A 225 -9.36 -19.29 10.24
CA LYS A 225 -10.57 -20.10 10.11
C LYS A 225 -10.82 -20.51 8.64
N MET A 226 -10.44 -19.68 7.69
CA MET A 226 -10.49 -19.98 6.26
C MET A 226 -9.40 -20.96 5.82
N GLY A 227 -8.43 -21.30 6.68
CA GLY A 227 -7.37 -22.26 6.43
C GLY A 227 -6.08 -21.69 5.88
N LEU A 228 -5.87 -20.36 5.90
CA LEU A 228 -4.60 -19.76 5.53
C LEU A 228 -3.55 -20.00 6.62
N ALA A 229 -2.36 -20.45 6.23
CA ALA A 229 -1.23 -20.56 7.13
C ALA A 229 -0.56 -19.19 7.35
N ASP A 230 0.06 -18.98 8.51
CA ASP A 230 0.72 -17.71 8.85
C ASP A 230 1.79 -17.26 7.83
N ARG A 231 2.46 -18.21 7.18
CA ARG A 231 3.44 -17.96 6.11
C ARG A 231 2.83 -17.45 4.80
N ASP A 232 1.53 -17.65 4.59
CA ASP A 232 0.79 -17.20 3.40
C ASP A 232 -0.03 -15.92 3.68
N ILE A 233 0.08 -15.33 4.87
CA ILE A 233 -0.52 -14.05 5.24
C ILE A 233 0.59 -13.02 5.35
N TYR A 234 0.49 -11.96 4.54
CA TYR A 234 1.46 -10.88 4.47
C TYR A 234 0.85 -9.56 4.97
N THR A 235 1.69 -8.73 5.54
CA THR A 235 1.35 -7.34 5.87
C THR A 235 2.51 -6.42 5.53
N SER A 236 2.24 -5.12 5.48
CA SER A 236 3.25 -4.08 5.36
C SER A 236 3.26 -3.27 6.65
N LEU A 237 4.38 -3.34 7.39
CA LEU A 237 4.52 -2.59 8.63
C LEU A 237 4.82 -1.12 8.35
N GLU A 238 4.14 -0.25 9.09
CA GLU A 238 4.52 1.15 9.23
C GLU A 238 5.29 1.32 10.55
N ASN A 239 6.47 1.89 10.49
CA ASN A 239 7.23 2.26 11.67
C ASN A 239 7.92 3.60 11.40
N ARG A 240 8.27 4.32 12.45
CA ARG A 240 8.82 5.69 12.44
C ARG A 240 10.12 5.83 11.63
N MET A 241 10.11 5.43 10.35
CA MET A 241 11.25 5.48 9.45
C MET A 241 11.73 6.92 9.26
N LYS A 242 13.07 7.11 9.26
CA LYS A 242 13.71 8.43 9.05
C LYS A 242 14.83 8.38 8.01
N CYS A 243 15.72 7.40 8.04
CA CYS A 243 16.82 7.32 7.07
C CYS A 243 16.49 6.48 5.83
N GLY A 244 15.61 5.49 5.94
CA GLY A 244 15.26 4.54 4.88
C GLY A 244 16.29 3.44 4.62
N VAL A 245 17.47 3.47 5.28
CA VAL A 245 18.65 2.67 4.95
C VAL A 245 19.25 1.93 6.15
N GLY A 246 18.49 1.72 7.22
CA GLY A 246 18.92 0.94 8.39
C GLY A 246 19.98 1.60 9.27
N LYS A 247 20.22 2.92 9.18
CA LYS A 247 21.30 3.60 9.92
C LYS A 247 20.87 4.30 11.21
N CYS A 248 19.68 4.87 11.25
CA CYS A 248 19.26 5.72 12.38
C CYS A 248 18.65 4.96 13.56
N GLY A 249 18.29 3.69 13.39
CA GLY A 249 17.67 2.86 14.43
C GLY A 249 16.22 3.18 14.77
N ARG A 250 15.59 4.20 14.16
CA ARG A 250 14.23 4.66 14.53
C ARG A 250 13.13 3.65 14.23
N CYS A 251 13.31 2.83 13.23
CA CYS A 251 12.32 1.85 12.76
C CYS A 251 12.68 0.43 13.20
N ASN A 252 13.48 0.27 14.24
CA ASN A 252 13.79 -1.08 14.71
C ASN A 252 12.55 -1.72 15.37
N CYS A 253 12.42 -3.02 15.14
CA CYS A 253 11.46 -3.91 15.79
C CYS A 253 12.24 -5.16 16.21
N GLY A 254 12.63 -5.23 17.48
CA GLY A 254 13.57 -6.24 17.93
C GLY A 254 14.88 -6.22 17.12
N PRO A 255 15.27 -7.35 16.49
CA PRO A 255 16.53 -7.45 15.76
C PRO A 255 16.48 -6.88 14.33
N VAL A 256 15.30 -6.42 13.84
CA VAL A 256 15.14 -5.97 12.45
C VAL A 256 14.91 -4.46 12.36
N TYR A 257 15.38 -3.85 11.28
CA TYR A 257 15.00 -2.51 10.88
C TYR A 257 13.94 -2.58 9.77
N VAL A 258 12.73 -2.09 10.05
CA VAL A 258 11.62 -2.16 9.09
C VAL A 258 11.97 -1.55 7.75
N CYS A 259 12.78 -0.50 7.70
CA CYS A 259 13.19 0.13 6.43
C CYS A 259 14.20 -0.69 5.61
N LYS A 260 14.75 -1.79 6.15
CA LYS A 260 15.76 -2.60 5.49
C LYS A 260 15.30 -4.04 5.28
N GLU A 261 14.88 -4.72 6.37
CA GLU A 261 14.37 -6.09 6.35
C GLU A 261 12.89 -6.16 5.96
N GLY A 262 12.13 -5.05 6.17
CA GLY A 262 10.73 -4.86 5.75
C GLY A 262 10.61 -3.87 4.58
N PRO A 263 9.42 -3.26 4.39
CA PRO A 263 8.26 -3.25 5.29
C PRO A 263 7.39 -4.51 5.23
N VAL A 264 7.58 -5.37 4.25
CA VAL A 264 6.76 -6.57 4.01
C VAL A 264 7.21 -7.71 4.89
N PHE A 265 6.30 -8.26 5.67
CA PHE A 265 6.52 -9.43 6.53
C PHE A 265 5.36 -10.41 6.42
N THR A 266 5.64 -11.71 6.59
CA THR A 266 4.60 -12.70 6.83
C THR A 266 4.16 -12.64 8.30
N LEU A 267 2.96 -13.11 8.58
CA LEU A 267 2.48 -13.25 9.96
C LEU A 267 3.38 -14.19 10.79
N GLU A 268 3.93 -15.23 10.16
CA GLU A 268 4.90 -16.12 10.79
C GLU A 268 6.17 -15.38 11.24
N GLN A 269 6.70 -14.49 10.39
CA GLN A 269 7.85 -13.65 10.75
C GLN A 269 7.50 -12.68 11.88
N LEU A 270 6.31 -12.04 11.83
CA LEU A 270 5.89 -11.09 12.86
C LEU A 270 5.72 -11.75 14.24
N LYS A 271 5.22 -12.98 14.29
CA LYS A 271 5.12 -13.73 15.54
C LYS A 271 6.46 -14.02 16.22
N SER A 272 7.57 -13.95 15.48
CA SER A 272 8.94 -14.08 16.02
C SER A 272 9.55 -12.76 16.47
N LEU A 273 8.91 -11.62 16.18
CA LEU A 273 9.35 -10.30 16.61
C LEU A 273 8.69 -9.90 17.95
N PRO A 274 9.31 -9.01 18.73
CA PRO A 274 8.65 -8.40 19.89
C PRO A 274 7.33 -7.73 19.50
N ASN A 275 6.33 -7.74 20.38
CA ASN A 275 5.01 -7.14 20.14
C ASN A 275 5.00 -5.60 20.14
N ASP A 276 6.09 -4.97 19.70
CA ASP A 276 6.30 -3.50 19.69
C ASP A 276 5.99 -2.86 18.34
N TYR A 277 5.30 -3.57 17.46
CA TYR A 277 4.92 -3.09 16.11
C TYR A 277 3.43 -2.82 15.97
#